data_7dbc2eb23fccd92bacc483c765fe867b
#
_entry.id   7dbc2eb23fccd92bacc483c765fe867b
#
_cell.length_a   1.000
_cell.length_b   1.000
_cell.length_c   1.000
_cell.angle_alpha   90.00
_cell.angle_beta   90.00
_cell.angle_gamma   90.00
#
_symmetry.space_group_name_H-M   'P 1'
#
loop_
_entity.id
_entity.type
_entity.pdbx_description
1 polymer ?
#
loop_
_entity_poly.entity_id
_entity_poly.type
_entity_poly.pdbx_seq_one_letter_code
_entity_poly.pdbx_strand_id
1 'polypeptide(L)'
;MYESLYEAWLKEKESMELQKLPENFYTESAEYVRRIRRESRMLESKSVKAKLISKELSKAKRMVKELIALRFEKLVRHAKSEGSLSKEALTSEEESMILELRPPFEKFQSMLKDSIRGKTPEEGKKTERTRSLLRFLNEVPAIVGTDLKVYGPFAVEDVATLPTENAKVLVKRGVAMEIETR
;
A
#
# COMPACT_ATOMS: atom_id res chain seq x y z
N MET A 1 -11.33 -10.77 26.48
CA MET A 1 -11.03 -9.71 25.49
C MET A 1 -10.42 -8.44 26.10
N TYR A 2 -10.93 -7.86 27.21
CA TYR A 2 -10.26 -6.68 27.82
C TYR A 2 -8.81 -6.98 28.21
N GLU A 3 -8.57 -8.07 28.92
CA GLU A 3 -7.22 -8.51 29.33
C GLU A 3 -6.32 -8.75 28.13
N SER A 4 -6.81 -9.46 27.12
CA SER A 4 -6.06 -9.73 25.88
C SER A 4 -5.67 -8.44 25.15
N LEU A 5 -6.59 -7.45 25.08
CA LEU A 5 -6.31 -6.14 24.52
C LEU A 5 -5.27 -5.37 25.36
N TYR A 6 -5.40 -5.43 26.67
CA TYR A 6 -4.46 -4.78 27.59
C TYR A 6 -3.05 -5.36 27.49
N GLU A 7 -2.94 -6.70 27.48
CA GLU A 7 -1.67 -7.39 27.32
C GLU A 7 -1.01 -7.09 25.98
N ALA A 8 -1.78 -7.13 24.89
CA ALA A 8 -1.28 -6.81 23.56
C ALA A 8 -0.75 -5.37 23.50
N TRP A 9 -1.52 -4.41 24.03
CA TRP A 9 -1.11 -3.00 24.11
C TRP A 9 0.15 -2.82 24.95
N LEU A 10 0.25 -3.48 26.10
CA LEU A 10 1.39 -3.39 27.01
C LEU A 10 2.65 -3.96 26.36
N LYS A 11 2.58 -5.19 25.82
CA LYS A 11 3.70 -5.84 25.11
C LYS A 11 4.19 -5.00 23.94
N GLU A 12 3.28 -4.45 23.17
CA GLU A 12 3.64 -3.60 22.02
C GLU A 12 4.32 -2.30 22.45
N LYS A 13 3.89 -1.72 23.59
CA LYS A 13 4.45 -0.48 24.13
C LYS A 13 5.84 -0.68 24.74
N GLU A 14 6.09 -1.81 25.39
CA GLU A 14 7.34 -2.12 26.06
C GLU A 14 8.43 -2.63 25.12
N SER A 15 8.06 -3.15 23.96
CA SER A 15 9.00 -3.69 22.99
C SER A 15 9.34 -2.68 21.90
N MET A 16 10.58 -2.71 21.40
CA MET A 16 10.99 -2.00 20.19
C MET A 16 10.55 -2.74 18.92
N GLU A 17 10.41 -4.05 19.01
CA GLU A 17 10.03 -4.94 17.91
C GLU A 17 8.52 -5.13 17.84
N LEU A 18 8.03 -5.47 16.65
CA LEU A 18 6.63 -5.77 16.41
C LEU A 18 6.26 -7.08 17.13
N GLN A 19 5.23 -7.04 17.97
CA GLN A 19 4.79 -8.19 18.74
C GLN A 19 3.74 -8.99 17.96
N LYS A 20 3.78 -10.32 18.14
CA LYS A 20 2.80 -11.20 17.49
C LYS A 20 1.40 -10.95 18.03
N LEU A 21 0.45 -10.72 17.14
CA LEU A 21 -0.98 -10.64 17.43
C LEU A 21 -1.71 -11.86 16.85
N PRO A 22 -2.82 -12.29 17.47
CA PRO A 22 -3.74 -13.22 16.83
C PRO A 22 -4.25 -12.69 15.49
N GLU A 23 -4.48 -13.56 14.53
CA GLU A 23 -4.90 -13.19 13.17
C GLU A 23 -6.20 -12.38 13.15
N ASN A 24 -7.15 -12.69 14.04
CA ASN A 24 -8.45 -12.00 14.14
C ASN A 24 -8.47 -10.85 15.16
N PHE A 25 -7.31 -10.42 15.65
CA PHE A 25 -7.23 -9.49 16.77
C PHE A 25 -7.99 -8.18 16.54
N TYR A 26 -7.88 -7.59 15.36
CA TYR A 26 -8.56 -6.33 15.04
C TYR A 26 -10.08 -6.50 14.96
N THR A 27 -10.54 -7.59 14.36
CA THR A 27 -11.97 -7.94 14.28
C THR A 27 -12.55 -8.15 15.68
N GLU A 28 -11.89 -8.94 16.51
CA GLU A 28 -12.34 -9.19 17.89
C GLU A 28 -12.34 -7.93 18.75
N SER A 29 -11.32 -7.08 18.59
CA SER A 29 -11.23 -5.78 19.27
C SER A 29 -12.37 -4.83 18.86
N ALA A 30 -12.71 -4.79 17.58
CA ALA A 30 -13.82 -4.00 17.06
C ALA A 30 -15.17 -4.51 17.58
N GLU A 31 -15.39 -5.82 17.62
CA GLU A 31 -16.59 -6.45 18.16
C GLU A 31 -16.75 -6.18 19.66
N TYR A 32 -15.64 -6.27 20.40
CA TYR A 32 -15.61 -5.96 21.81
C TYR A 32 -16.03 -4.50 22.08
N VAL A 33 -15.43 -3.54 21.39
CA VAL A 33 -15.79 -2.12 21.50
C VAL A 33 -17.26 -1.88 21.12
N ARG A 34 -17.75 -2.58 20.08
CA ARG A 34 -19.15 -2.50 19.63
C ARG A 34 -20.12 -3.04 20.70
N ARG A 35 -19.76 -4.15 21.35
CA ARG A 35 -20.54 -4.76 22.43
C ARG A 35 -20.65 -3.82 23.63
N ILE A 36 -19.55 -3.30 24.16
CA ILE A 36 -19.54 -2.39 25.30
C ILE A 36 -20.30 -1.10 24.98
N ARG A 37 -20.15 -0.59 23.76
CA ARG A 37 -20.90 0.60 23.32
C ARG A 37 -22.40 0.38 23.34
N ARG A 38 -22.88 -0.80 22.92
CA ARG A 38 -24.31 -1.16 23.01
C ARG A 38 -24.76 -1.27 24.46
N GLU A 39 -24.00 -1.94 25.30
CA GLU A 39 -24.32 -2.07 26.72
C GLU A 39 -24.37 -0.70 27.41
N SER A 40 -23.43 0.17 27.14
CA SER A 40 -23.40 1.54 27.68
C SER A 40 -24.64 2.36 27.31
N ARG A 41 -25.24 2.12 26.14
CA ARG A 41 -26.45 2.84 25.69
C ARG A 41 -27.75 2.31 26.35
N MET A 42 -27.73 1.07 26.81
CA MET A 42 -28.92 0.43 27.42
C MET A 42 -29.03 0.74 28.91
N LEU A 43 -28.00 1.31 29.51
CA LEU A 43 -27.99 1.59 30.96
C LEU A 43 -28.42 3.03 31.27
N GLU A 44 -29.12 3.17 32.39
CA GLU A 44 -29.44 4.51 32.91
C GLU A 44 -28.16 5.27 33.25
N SER A 45 -28.00 6.48 32.68
CA SER A 45 -26.77 7.30 32.75
C SER A 45 -26.31 7.59 34.19
N LYS A 46 -27.24 7.58 35.18
CA LYS A 46 -26.93 7.88 36.58
C LYS A 46 -26.47 6.64 37.37
N SER A 47 -26.58 5.42 36.83
CA SER A 47 -26.19 4.20 37.54
C SER A 47 -24.69 4.06 37.68
N VAL A 48 -24.20 3.47 38.77
CA VAL A 48 -22.78 3.14 38.98
C VAL A 48 -22.29 2.22 37.89
N LYS A 49 -23.12 1.28 37.43
CA LYS A 49 -22.79 0.35 36.33
C LYS A 49 -22.57 1.10 35.03
N ALA A 50 -23.37 2.10 34.68
CA ALA A 50 -23.21 2.91 33.50
C ALA A 50 -21.87 3.68 33.52
N LYS A 51 -21.50 4.23 34.67
CA LYS A 51 -20.20 4.92 34.85
C LYS A 51 -19.01 3.98 34.66
N LEU A 52 -19.08 2.76 35.19
CA LEU A 52 -18.03 1.76 35.05
C LEU A 52 -17.86 1.33 33.57
N ILE A 53 -18.96 1.01 32.90
CA ILE A 53 -18.95 0.59 31.48
C ILE A 53 -18.49 1.74 30.58
N SER A 54 -18.87 2.99 30.87
CA SER A 54 -18.38 4.16 30.14
C SER A 54 -16.86 4.35 30.30
N LYS A 55 -16.33 4.12 31.50
CA LYS A 55 -14.88 4.15 31.75
C LYS A 55 -14.15 3.03 31.03
N GLU A 56 -14.70 1.79 31.07
CA GLU A 56 -14.17 0.65 30.34
C GLU A 56 -14.12 0.91 28.84
N LEU A 57 -15.22 1.40 28.26
CA LEU A 57 -15.28 1.78 26.85
C LEU A 57 -14.23 2.82 26.47
N SER A 58 -14.04 3.83 27.31
CA SER A 58 -13.07 4.89 27.08
C SER A 58 -11.63 4.37 27.13
N LYS A 59 -11.33 3.48 28.10
CA LYS A 59 -10.03 2.82 28.21
C LYS A 59 -9.77 1.89 27.02
N ALA A 60 -10.75 1.05 26.64
CA ALA A 60 -10.64 0.13 25.51
C ALA A 60 -10.36 0.89 24.21
N LYS A 61 -11.11 1.95 23.92
CA LYS A 61 -10.88 2.80 22.75
C LYS A 61 -9.48 3.42 22.73
N ARG A 62 -9.00 3.87 23.89
CA ARG A 62 -7.65 4.45 24.01
C ARG A 62 -6.59 3.39 23.71
N MET A 63 -6.70 2.21 24.32
CA MET A 63 -5.76 1.11 24.09
C MET A 63 -5.71 0.69 22.62
N VAL A 64 -6.88 0.52 21.97
CA VAL A 64 -6.93 0.19 20.54
C VAL A 64 -6.25 1.27 19.70
N LYS A 65 -6.54 2.56 19.97
CA LYS A 65 -5.93 3.68 19.24
C LYS A 65 -4.41 3.71 19.42
N GLU A 66 -3.93 3.59 20.65
CA GLU A 66 -2.50 3.62 20.96
C GLU A 66 -1.78 2.40 20.37
N LEU A 67 -2.37 1.21 20.47
CA LEU A 67 -1.81 -0.01 19.89
C LEU A 67 -1.65 0.10 18.38
N ILE A 68 -2.69 0.53 17.67
CA ILE A 68 -2.63 0.73 16.22
C ILE A 68 -1.57 1.77 15.85
N ALA A 69 -1.48 2.88 16.58
CA ALA A 69 -0.47 3.90 16.32
C ALA A 69 0.96 3.38 16.52
N LEU A 70 1.23 2.69 17.64
CA LEU A 70 2.54 2.09 17.92
C LEU A 70 2.94 1.07 16.84
N ARG A 71 2.00 0.19 16.45
CA ARG A 71 2.25 -0.79 15.41
C ARG A 71 2.51 -0.13 14.06
N PHE A 72 1.71 0.88 13.70
CA PHE A 72 1.92 1.62 12.45
C PHE A 72 3.30 2.28 12.38
N GLU A 73 3.77 2.91 13.47
CA GLU A 73 5.13 3.48 13.53
C GLU A 73 6.20 2.41 13.28
N LYS A 74 6.06 1.23 13.89
CA LYS A 74 6.98 0.11 13.70
C LYS A 74 6.93 -0.42 12.26
N LEU A 75 5.73 -0.58 11.69
CA LEU A 75 5.53 -1.01 10.31
C LEU A 75 6.17 -0.03 9.31
N VAL A 76 5.99 1.27 9.52
CA VAL A 76 6.65 2.31 8.69
C VAL A 76 8.18 2.25 8.83
N ARG A 77 8.68 2.04 10.04
CA ARG A 77 10.13 1.88 10.28
C ARG A 77 10.68 0.68 9.51
N HIS A 78 9.99 -0.45 9.53
CA HIS A 78 10.35 -1.64 8.78
C HIS A 78 10.22 -1.47 7.27
N ALA A 79 9.19 -0.77 6.79
CA ALA A 79 9.04 -0.48 5.36
C ALA A 79 10.19 0.40 4.82
N LYS A 80 10.80 1.23 5.67
CA LYS A 80 11.98 2.05 5.33
C LYS A 80 13.28 1.27 5.34
N SER A 81 13.40 0.23 6.16
CA SER A 81 14.59 -0.61 6.26
C SER A 81 14.49 -1.78 5.28
N GLU A 82 15.60 -2.18 4.68
CA GLU A 82 15.67 -3.38 3.84
C GLU A 82 15.57 -4.69 4.66
N GLY A 83 15.29 -4.58 5.97
CA GLY A 83 15.13 -5.71 6.87
C GLY A 83 13.86 -6.51 6.59
N SER A 84 13.97 -7.83 6.62
CA SER A 84 12.81 -8.70 6.50
C SER A 84 12.03 -8.67 7.81
N LEU A 85 10.77 -8.25 7.76
CA LEU A 85 9.80 -8.49 8.83
C LEU A 85 9.51 -9.98 8.93
N SER A 86 9.47 -10.50 10.16
CA SER A 86 8.90 -11.82 10.40
C SER A 86 7.40 -11.76 10.05
N LYS A 87 7.00 -12.49 9.03
CA LYS A 87 5.57 -12.59 8.61
C LYS A 87 4.68 -13.07 9.75
N GLU A 88 5.23 -13.82 10.69
CA GLU A 88 4.51 -14.35 11.84
C GLU A 88 4.04 -13.29 12.84
N ALA A 89 4.63 -12.09 12.81
CA ALA A 89 4.27 -10.99 13.70
C ALA A 89 3.18 -10.07 13.12
N LEU A 90 2.84 -10.25 11.84
CA LEU A 90 1.87 -9.44 11.10
C LEU A 90 0.49 -10.08 11.12
N THR A 91 -0.55 -9.24 11.17
CA THR A 91 -1.90 -9.64 10.78
C THR A 91 -2.06 -9.50 9.26
N SER A 92 -3.11 -10.11 8.69
CA SER A 92 -3.40 -10.03 7.24
C SER A 92 -3.61 -8.60 6.76
N GLU A 93 -4.25 -7.75 7.58
CA GLU A 93 -4.47 -6.34 7.27
C GLU A 93 -3.14 -5.57 7.23
N GLU A 94 -2.23 -5.88 8.15
CA GLU A 94 -0.92 -5.24 8.22
C GLU A 94 0.00 -5.69 7.08
N GLU A 95 -0.08 -6.96 6.67
CA GLU A 95 0.66 -7.47 5.50
C GLU A 95 0.24 -6.72 4.23
N SER A 96 -1.06 -6.56 4.02
CA SER A 96 -1.58 -5.77 2.89
C SER A 96 -1.09 -4.32 2.93
N MET A 97 -1.13 -3.69 4.10
CA MET A 97 -0.67 -2.31 4.28
C MET A 97 0.82 -2.15 3.98
N ILE A 98 1.66 -3.10 4.40
CA ILE A 98 3.12 -3.05 4.10
C ILE A 98 3.39 -3.15 2.61
N LEU A 99 2.66 -4.03 1.90
CA LEU A 99 2.79 -4.15 0.44
C LEU A 99 2.48 -2.83 -0.27
N GLU A 100 1.49 -2.08 0.21
CA GLU A 100 1.15 -0.77 -0.33
C GLU A 100 2.15 0.33 0.06
N LEU A 101 2.76 0.25 1.24
CA LEU A 101 3.73 1.24 1.72
C LEU A 101 5.11 1.11 1.06
N ARG A 102 5.55 -0.09 0.69
CA ARG A 102 6.88 -0.32 0.10
C ARG A 102 7.18 0.51 -1.15
N PRO A 103 6.32 0.52 -2.19
CA PRO A 103 6.63 1.22 -3.44
C PRO A 103 6.92 2.72 -3.26
N PRO A 104 6.15 3.50 -2.46
CA PRO A 104 6.48 4.89 -2.17
C PRO A 104 7.85 5.07 -1.51
N PHE A 105 8.23 4.19 -0.58
CA PHE A 105 9.55 4.26 0.06
C PHE A 105 10.68 3.92 -0.89
N GLU A 106 10.55 2.90 -1.71
CA GLU A 106 11.54 2.55 -2.74
C GLU A 106 11.75 3.70 -3.72
N LYS A 107 10.66 4.34 -4.16
CA LYS A 107 10.71 5.53 -5.01
C LYS A 107 11.42 6.70 -4.34
N PHE A 108 11.15 6.93 -3.05
CA PHE A 108 11.82 7.97 -2.28
C PHE A 108 13.33 7.68 -2.13
N GLN A 109 13.69 6.43 -1.83
CA GLN A 109 15.10 6.01 -1.75
C GLN A 109 15.84 6.15 -3.09
N SER A 110 15.17 5.80 -4.21
CA SER A 110 15.73 6.02 -5.55
C SER A 110 16.00 7.50 -5.79
N MET A 111 15.02 8.37 -5.49
CA MET A 111 15.19 9.81 -5.61
C MET A 111 16.34 10.34 -4.75
N LEU A 112 16.47 9.85 -3.51
CA LEU A 112 17.57 10.19 -2.62
C LEU A 112 18.93 9.79 -3.21
N LYS A 113 19.04 8.53 -3.69
CA LYS A 113 20.27 8.02 -4.34
C LYS A 113 20.65 8.83 -5.57
N ASP A 114 19.68 9.21 -6.40
CA ASP A 114 19.91 10.02 -7.60
C ASP A 114 20.36 11.44 -7.23
N SER A 115 19.73 12.05 -6.22
CA SER A 115 20.14 13.38 -5.71
C SER A 115 21.56 13.38 -5.16
N ILE A 116 21.96 12.35 -4.40
CA ILE A 116 23.34 12.22 -3.89
C ILE A 116 24.35 12.05 -5.03
N ARG A 117 23.95 11.42 -6.15
CA ARG A 117 24.78 11.26 -7.34
C ARG A 117 24.82 12.52 -8.23
N GLY A 118 24.16 13.60 -7.80
CA GLY A 118 24.08 14.85 -8.56
C GLY A 118 23.15 14.79 -9.78
N LYS A 119 22.27 13.78 -9.87
CA LYS A 119 21.24 13.72 -10.89
C LYS A 119 20.05 14.57 -10.48
N THR A 120 19.54 15.36 -11.41
CA THR A 120 18.30 16.13 -11.15
C THR A 120 17.09 15.19 -11.12
N PRO A 121 16.04 15.49 -10.34
CA PRO A 121 14.81 14.69 -10.31
C PRO A 121 14.12 14.55 -11.67
N GLU A 122 14.41 15.42 -12.63
CA GLU A 122 13.90 15.38 -14.00
C GLU A 122 14.65 14.33 -14.86
N GLU A 123 15.93 14.12 -14.62
CA GLU A 123 16.74 13.09 -15.28
C GLU A 123 16.41 11.67 -14.77
N GLY A 124 15.98 11.55 -13.50
CA GLY A 124 15.47 10.31 -12.91
C GLY A 124 14.02 10.01 -13.30
N LYS A 125 13.27 11.00 -13.75
CA LYS A 125 12.00 10.86 -14.43
C LYS A 125 12.20 10.53 -15.92
N LYS A 126 12.85 9.41 -16.26
CA LYS A 126 12.26 8.60 -17.31
C LYS A 126 10.92 8.15 -16.75
N THR A 127 9.90 8.99 -16.88
CA THR A 127 8.53 8.56 -16.88
C THR A 127 8.55 7.30 -17.72
N GLU A 128 8.26 6.14 -17.12
CA GLU A 128 7.73 5.04 -17.89
C GLU A 128 6.50 5.64 -18.53
N ARG A 129 6.68 6.18 -19.72
CA ARG A 129 5.58 6.59 -20.58
C ARG A 129 4.82 5.29 -20.73
N THR A 130 3.71 5.17 -20.04
CA THR A 130 2.83 4.00 -20.12
C THR A 130 2.38 3.75 -21.55
N ARG A 131 2.59 4.74 -22.43
CA ARG A 131 2.27 4.70 -23.86
C ARG A 131 3.31 5.46 -24.65
N SER A 132 3.70 4.89 -25.80
CA SER A 132 4.61 5.49 -26.78
C SER A 132 3.84 5.77 -28.08
N LEU A 133 4.15 6.90 -28.71
CA LEU A 133 3.62 7.27 -30.03
C LEU A 133 4.54 6.65 -31.08
N LEU A 134 3.96 5.82 -31.95
CA LEU A 134 4.68 5.12 -33.01
C LEU A 134 4.18 5.55 -34.38
N ARG A 135 5.10 5.63 -35.35
CA ARG A 135 4.84 5.65 -36.79
C ARG A 135 5.19 4.30 -37.38
N PHE A 136 4.26 3.69 -38.11
CA PHE A 136 4.46 2.39 -38.70
C PHE A 136 5.16 2.51 -40.03
N LEU A 137 6.22 1.72 -40.21
CA LEU A 137 7.02 1.68 -41.44
C LEU A 137 6.54 0.56 -42.38
N ASN A 138 5.90 -0.45 -41.82
CA ASN A 138 5.34 -1.60 -42.55
C ASN A 138 3.92 -1.87 -42.07
N GLU A 139 3.15 -2.57 -42.89
CA GLU A 139 1.83 -3.06 -42.46
C GLU A 139 1.94 -4.04 -41.30
N VAL A 140 1.14 -3.81 -40.29
CA VAL A 140 1.09 -4.66 -39.08
C VAL A 140 -0.34 -5.11 -38.83
N PRO A 141 -0.61 -6.43 -38.77
CA PRO A 141 -1.92 -6.95 -38.45
C PRO A 141 -2.37 -6.51 -37.05
N ALA A 142 -3.64 -6.69 -36.74
CA ALA A 142 -4.16 -6.39 -35.40
C ALA A 142 -3.37 -7.18 -34.34
N ILE A 143 -2.96 -6.48 -33.30
CA ILE A 143 -2.19 -7.01 -32.15
C ILE A 143 -2.94 -6.80 -30.84
N VAL A 144 -2.73 -7.68 -29.88
CA VAL A 144 -3.24 -7.51 -28.51
C VAL A 144 -2.19 -6.82 -27.66
N GLY A 145 -2.58 -5.69 -27.06
CA GLY A 145 -1.73 -4.95 -26.13
C GLY A 145 -1.57 -5.64 -24.77
N THR A 146 -0.59 -5.20 -23.99
CA THR A 146 -0.39 -5.64 -22.60
C THR A 146 -1.57 -5.25 -21.69
N ASP A 147 -2.39 -4.28 -22.13
CA ASP A 147 -3.64 -3.87 -21.50
C ASP A 147 -4.88 -4.66 -22.00
N LEU A 148 -4.65 -5.80 -22.68
CA LEU A 148 -5.68 -6.69 -23.24
C LEU A 148 -6.60 -6.02 -24.30
N LYS A 149 -6.24 -4.85 -24.82
CA LYS A 149 -6.96 -4.20 -25.91
C LYS A 149 -6.38 -4.59 -27.27
N VAL A 150 -7.24 -4.62 -28.28
CA VAL A 150 -6.83 -4.88 -29.66
C VAL A 150 -6.46 -3.55 -30.33
N TYR A 151 -5.30 -3.52 -30.97
CA TYR A 151 -4.76 -2.37 -31.70
C TYR A 151 -4.51 -2.74 -33.16
N GLY A 152 -4.88 -1.87 -34.11
CA GLY A 152 -4.70 -2.10 -35.52
C GLY A 152 -5.92 -2.74 -36.20
N PRO A 153 -5.77 -3.26 -37.44
CA PRO A 153 -4.52 -3.31 -38.21
C PRO A 153 -3.95 -1.92 -38.53
N PHE A 154 -2.64 -1.84 -38.78
CA PHE A 154 -1.96 -0.58 -39.12
C PHE A 154 -1.38 -0.65 -40.51
N ALA A 155 -1.58 0.40 -41.30
CA ALA A 155 -0.96 0.58 -42.62
C ALA A 155 0.40 1.30 -42.49
N VAL A 156 1.15 1.30 -43.60
CA VAL A 156 2.38 2.08 -43.68
C VAL A 156 2.06 3.58 -43.50
N GLU A 157 2.87 4.28 -42.69
CA GLU A 157 2.73 5.69 -42.32
C GLU A 157 1.65 5.96 -41.26
N ASP A 158 0.92 4.97 -40.78
CA ASP A 158 -0.02 5.18 -39.69
C ASP A 158 0.73 5.60 -38.41
N VAL A 159 0.05 6.46 -37.63
CA VAL A 159 0.53 6.92 -36.34
C VAL A 159 -0.43 6.51 -35.24
N ALA A 160 0.05 5.77 -34.26
CA ALA A 160 -0.78 5.32 -33.15
C ALA A 160 -0.03 5.31 -31.82
N THR A 161 -0.79 5.45 -30.74
CA THR A 161 -0.26 5.40 -29.37
C THR A 161 -0.52 4.00 -28.78
N LEU A 162 0.58 3.28 -28.47
CA LEU A 162 0.53 1.92 -27.91
C LEU A 162 1.17 1.87 -26.53
N PRO A 163 0.84 0.82 -25.71
CA PRO A 163 1.59 0.54 -24.52
C PRO A 163 3.08 0.41 -24.79
N THR A 164 3.92 1.00 -23.94
CA THR A 164 5.38 1.10 -24.16
C THR A 164 6.05 -0.26 -24.36
N GLU A 165 5.56 -1.32 -23.73
CA GLU A 165 6.10 -2.66 -23.92
C GLU A 165 5.82 -3.18 -25.35
N ASN A 166 4.61 -2.99 -25.86
CA ASN A 166 4.28 -3.33 -27.23
C ASN A 166 5.08 -2.48 -28.24
N ALA A 167 5.23 -1.18 -27.94
CA ALA A 167 6.03 -0.25 -28.74
C ALA A 167 7.49 -0.73 -28.89
N LYS A 168 8.14 -1.10 -27.77
CA LYS A 168 9.52 -1.62 -27.79
C LYS A 168 9.68 -2.86 -28.68
N VAL A 169 8.71 -3.76 -28.66
CA VAL A 169 8.76 -4.97 -29.53
C VAL A 169 8.64 -4.61 -30.99
N LEU A 170 7.74 -3.71 -31.38
CA LEU A 170 7.53 -3.29 -32.74
C LEU A 170 8.73 -2.51 -33.32
N VAL A 171 9.32 -1.61 -32.51
CA VAL A 171 10.54 -0.88 -32.87
C VAL A 171 11.72 -1.85 -33.01
N LYS A 172 11.88 -2.81 -32.10
CA LYS A 172 12.95 -3.83 -32.18
C LYS A 172 12.81 -4.72 -33.44
N ARG A 173 11.58 -4.94 -33.91
CA ARG A 173 11.31 -5.67 -35.16
C ARG A 173 11.51 -4.83 -36.42
N GLY A 174 11.74 -3.50 -36.28
CA GLY A 174 11.93 -2.60 -37.40
C GLY A 174 10.65 -2.28 -38.19
N VAL A 175 9.48 -2.59 -37.62
CA VAL A 175 8.16 -2.35 -38.29
C VAL A 175 7.54 -1.01 -37.88
N ALA A 176 8.07 -0.37 -36.85
CA ALA A 176 7.65 0.97 -36.39
C ALA A 176 8.83 1.75 -35.83
N MET A 177 8.69 3.08 -35.80
CA MET A 177 9.65 3.97 -35.12
C MET A 177 8.91 4.82 -34.10
N GLU A 178 9.59 5.12 -32.99
CA GLU A 178 9.03 5.97 -31.94
C GLU A 178 9.17 7.45 -32.32
N ILE A 179 8.10 8.22 -32.15
CA ILE A 179 8.09 9.65 -32.38
C ILE A 179 8.21 10.35 -31.04
N GLU A 180 9.29 11.13 -30.86
CA GLU A 180 9.41 12.02 -29.69
C GLU A 180 8.53 13.25 -29.91
N THR A 181 7.47 13.38 -29.12
CA THR A 181 6.75 14.64 -28.99
C THR A 181 7.49 15.55 -28.02
N ARG A 182 7.99 16.64 -28.54
CA ARG A 182 8.62 17.74 -27.79
C ARG A 182 7.62 18.46 -26.92
#